data_edcb21dd708f5507536f2a911ec49230
#
_entry.id   edcb21dd708f5507536f2a911ec49230
#
_cell.length_a   1.000
_cell.length_b   1.000
_cell.length_c   1.000
_cell.angle_alpha   90.00
_cell.angle_beta   90.00
_cell.angle_gamma   90.00
#
_symmetry.space_group_name_H-M   'P 1'
#
loop_
_entity.id
_entity.type
_entity.pdbx_description
1 polymer ?
#
loop_
_entity_poly.entity_id
_entity_poly.type
_entity_poly.pdbx_seq_one_letter_code
_entity_poly.pdbx_strand_id
1 'polypeptide(L)'
;MGGISGGPTMLTNESQIRALIRLLADEDERIVQTISGKLIDIGSTAVPLLQEAEIEQPEMADRLVSVLEEIRGGSLEDELTQLAALPDGPIDLEQGAFLIARYAYPSLTVSSYVRQLDEMAQEVQDRIGPRASGEETIKTLNRYLFTEQGFKGNTKNYYELENSYLNCVIDRRTGIPI
;
A
#
# COMPACT_ATOMS: atom_id res chain seq x y z
N MET A 1 2.40 3.88 -49.29
CA MET A 1 3.61 4.28 -48.59
C MET A 1 3.26 4.45 -47.14
N GLY A 2 3.57 3.42 -46.38
CA GLY A 2 3.27 3.31 -44.97
C GLY A 2 4.38 3.99 -44.15
N GLY A 3 3.97 4.84 -43.21
CA GLY A 3 4.82 5.36 -42.15
C GLY A 3 4.43 4.71 -40.85
N ILE A 4 5.16 3.71 -40.44
CA ILE A 4 5.09 3.15 -39.08
C ILE A 4 5.83 4.10 -38.14
N SER A 5 5.06 4.90 -37.42
CA SER A 5 5.58 5.65 -36.26
C SER A 5 5.58 4.70 -35.06
N GLY A 6 6.67 3.98 -34.90
CA GLY A 6 6.97 3.25 -33.67
C GLY A 6 7.49 4.23 -32.65
N GLY A 7 6.68 4.58 -31.67
CA GLY A 7 7.12 5.35 -30.50
C GLY A 7 8.13 4.55 -29.68
N PRO A 8 9.16 5.19 -29.10
CA PRO A 8 10.12 4.54 -28.22
C PRO A 8 9.54 4.47 -26.80
N THR A 9 8.74 3.44 -26.54
CA THR A 9 8.29 3.19 -25.18
C THR A 9 8.07 1.69 -25.02
N MET A 10 8.77 1.12 -24.06
CA MET A 10 8.65 -0.27 -23.59
C MET A 10 9.82 -1.20 -23.93
N LEU A 11 11.00 -0.72 -23.68
CA LEU A 11 12.12 -1.57 -23.30
C LEU A 11 13.05 -0.71 -22.46
N THR A 12 12.58 -0.24 -21.31
CA THR A 12 13.50 -0.06 -20.19
C THR A 12 13.87 -1.51 -19.88
N ASN A 13 14.84 -1.97 -20.62
CA ASN A 13 15.12 -3.36 -20.84
C ASN A 13 15.51 -3.92 -19.48
N GLU A 14 14.89 -5.02 -19.06
CA GLU A 14 15.27 -5.78 -17.86
C GLU A 14 16.79 -5.86 -17.71
N SER A 15 17.53 -6.05 -18.82
CA SER A 15 18.97 -6.01 -18.89
C SER A 15 19.57 -4.67 -18.43
N GLN A 16 18.92 -3.55 -18.74
CA GLN A 16 19.38 -2.23 -18.33
C GLN A 16 19.17 -2.01 -16.83
N ILE A 17 18.03 -2.42 -16.30
CA ILE A 17 17.77 -2.37 -14.84
C ILE A 17 18.75 -3.26 -14.09
N ARG A 18 18.98 -4.49 -14.54
CA ARG A 18 19.99 -5.39 -13.97
C ARG A 18 21.42 -4.82 -14.04
N ALA A 19 21.75 -4.09 -15.11
CA ALA A 19 23.04 -3.40 -15.21
C ALA A 19 23.17 -2.26 -14.20
N LEU A 20 22.11 -1.48 -13.99
CA LEU A 20 22.05 -0.43 -12.95
C LEU A 20 22.16 -1.03 -11.55
N ILE A 21 21.44 -2.12 -11.27
CA ILE A 21 21.52 -2.82 -9.97
C ILE A 21 22.96 -3.26 -9.66
N ARG A 22 23.69 -3.82 -10.63
CA ARG A 22 25.11 -4.19 -10.43
C ARG A 22 26.01 -3.01 -10.08
N LEU A 23 25.71 -1.82 -10.59
CA LEU A 23 26.45 -0.60 -10.30
C LEU A 23 26.19 -0.04 -8.89
N LEU A 24 25.17 -0.51 -8.18
CA LEU A 24 24.99 -0.20 -6.77
C LEU A 24 26.09 -0.81 -5.88
N ALA A 25 26.84 -1.80 -6.40
CA ALA A 25 27.98 -2.37 -5.70
C ALA A 25 29.27 -1.50 -5.79
N ASP A 26 29.25 -0.38 -6.50
CA ASP A 26 30.40 0.49 -6.68
C ASP A 26 30.88 1.07 -5.32
N GLU A 27 32.21 1.27 -5.20
CA GLU A 27 32.82 1.86 -4.01
C GLU A 27 32.67 3.39 -3.98
N ASP A 28 32.44 4.04 -5.13
CA ASP A 28 32.22 5.48 -5.23
C ASP A 28 30.75 5.82 -4.91
N GLU A 29 30.53 6.41 -3.74
CA GLU A 29 29.20 6.80 -3.25
C GLU A 29 28.46 7.75 -4.21
N ARG A 30 29.17 8.56 -5.01
CA ARG A 30 28.56 9.44 -6.00
C ARG A 30 27.93 8.63 -7.15
N ILE A 31 28.59 7.53 -7.54
CA ILE A 31 28.06 6.60 -8.54
C ILE A 31 26.81 5.94 -7.98
N VAL A 32 26.92 5.42 -6.75
CA VAL A 32 25.78 4.77 -6.07
C VAL A 32 24.57 5.70 -6.00
N GLN A 33 24.74 6.96 -5.54
CA GLN A 33 23.65 7.94 -5.48
C GLN A 33 23.05 8.24 -6.85
N THR A 34 23.88 8.37 -7.89
CA THR A 34 23.40 8.61 -9.25
C THR A 34 22.58 7.42 -9.78
N ILE A 35 23.04 6.20 -9.51
CA ILE A 35 22.37 4.97 -9.92
C ILE A 35 21.08 4.76 -9.15
N SER A 36 21.09 5.01 -7.83
CA SER A 36 19.88 4.97 -7.00
C SER A 36 18.80 5.90 -7.54
N GLY A 37 19.17 7.16 -7.84
CA GLY A 37 18.24 8.11 -8.44
C GLY A 37 17.64 7.62 -9.77
N LYS A 38 18.45 7.01 -10.65
CA LYS A 38 17.94 6.43 -11.91
C LYS A 38 16.99 5.25 -11.70
N LEU A 39 17.25 4.41 -10.70
CA LEU A 39 16.36 3.29 -10.35
C LEU A 39 15.04 3.79 -9.75
N ILE A 40 15.11 4.85 -8.94
CA ILE A 40 13.92 5.54 -8.40
C ILE A 40 13.10 6.16 -9.52
N ASP A 41 13.72 6.84 -10.48
CA ASP A 41 13.05 7.41 -11.67
C ASP A 41 12.36 6.33 -12.54
N ILE A 42 12.94 5.12 -12.63
CA ILE A 42 12.30 3.98 -13.29
C ILE A 42 11.06 3.50 -12.52
N GLY A 43 11.05 3.66 -11.21
CA GLY A 43 9.90 3.40 -10.35
C GLY A 43 9.51 1.93 -10.24
N SER A 44 8.20 1.67 -10.20
CA SER A 44 7.62 0.34 -9.95
C SER A 44 8.10 -0.76 -10.91
N THR A 45 8.55 -0.41 -12.10
CA THR A 45 9.10 -1.38 -13.08
C THR A 45 10.40 -2.01 -12.58
N ALA A 46 11.19 -1.31 -11.75
CA ALA A 46 12.43 -1.83 -11.19
C ALA A 46 12.21 -2.74 -9.97
N VAL A 47 11.07 -2.62 -9.29
CA VAL A 47 10.80 -3.30 -8.00
C VAL A 47 11.02 -4.81 -8.04
N PRO A 48 10.49 -5.60 -9.02
CA PRO A 48 10.70 -7.05 -9.04
C PRO A 48 12.18 -7.45 -9.11
N LEU A 49 12.96 -6.71 -9.91
CA LEU A 49 14.38 -6.99 -10.10
C LEU A 49 15.25 -6.56 -8.90
N LEU A 50 14.85 -5.49 -8.22
CA LEU A 50 15.47 -5.06 -6.97
C LEU A 50 15.22 -6.06 -5.84
N GLN A 51 14.01 -6.61 -5.73
CA GLN A 51 13.66 -7.65 -4.75
C GLN A 51 14.40 -8.98 -5.04
N GLU A 52 14.54 -9.37 -6.29
CA GLU A 52 15.34 -10.53 -6.69
C GLU A 52 16.81 -10.33 -6.27
N ALA A 53 17.38 -9.15 -6.56
CA ALA A 53 18.75 -8.82 -6.21
C ALA A 53 18.98 -8.73 -4.69
N GLU A 54 18.00 -8.28 -3.90
CA GLU A 54 18.07 -8.25 -2.43
C GLU A 54 18.28 -9.67 -1.85
N ILE A 55 17.64 -10.68 -2.45
CA ILE A 55 17.79 -12.07 -2.03
C ILE A 55 19.13 -12.66 -2.49
N GLU A 56 19.56 -12.34 -3.73
CA GLU A 56 20.74 -12.91 -4.34
C GLU A 56 22.06 -12.28 -3.85
N GLN A 57 22.02 -11.02 -3.37
CA GLN A 57 23.18 -10.19 -3.04
C GLN A 57 23.03 -9.54 -1.65
N PRO A 58 23.13 -10.33 -0.56
CA PRO A 58 22.91 -9.83 0.80
C PRO A 58 23.86 -8.70 1.21
N GLU A 59 25.05 -8.63 0.59
CA GLU A 59 26.03 -7.57 0.82
C GLU A 59 25.58 -6.18 0.35
N MET A 60 24.59 -6.13 -0.54
CA MET A 60 23.98 -4.89 -1.03
C MET A 60 22.59 -4.62 -0.46
N ALA A 61 22.11 -5.47 0.46
CA ALA A 61 20.73 -5.41 0.97
C ALA A 61 20.35 -4.01 1.45
N ASP A 62 21.19 -3.33 2.23
CA ASP A 62 20.90 -2.00 2.75
C ASP A 62 20.65 -0.96 1.63
N ARG A 63 21.46 -1.00 0.57
CA ARG A 63 21.33 -0.09 -0.58
C ARG A 63 20.09 -0.41 -1.40
N LEU A 64 19.80 -1.68 -1.62
CA LEU A 64 18.63 -2.15 -2.36
C LEU A 64 17.32 -1.82 -1.61
N VAL A 65 17.30 -2.05 -0.30
CA VAL A 65 16.17 -1.70 0.58
C VAL A 65 15.91 -0.19 0.54
N SER A 66 16.95 0.64 0.64
CA SER A 66 16.80 2.10 0.58
C SER A 66 16.16 2.56 -0.74
N VAL A 67 16.60 2.03 -1.89
CA VAL A 67 15.99 2.34 -3.20
C VAL A 67 14.55 1.86 -3.27
N LEU A 68 14.25 0.66 -2.77
CA LEU A 68 12.89 0.12 -2.73
C LEU A 68 11.95 0.98 -1.87
N GLU A 69 12.43 1.47 -0.73
CA GLU A 69 11.65 2.33 0.17
C GLU A 69 11.34 3.69 -0.47
N GLU A 70 12.31 4.31 -1.18
CA GLU A 70 12.09 5.56 -1.89
C GLU A 70 11.10 5.40 -3.06
N ILE A 71 11.20 4.31 -3.84
CA ILE A 71 10.22 4.01 -4.90
C ILE A 71 8.82 3.85 -4.33
N ARG A 72 8.69 3.13 -3.20
CA ARG A 72 7.39 2.91 -2.55
C ARG A 72 6.81 4.21 -1.98
N GLY A 73 7.66 5.03 -1.37
CA GLY A 73 7.26 6.33 -0.81
C GLY A 73 6.72 7.27 -1.88
N GLY A 74 7.44 7.41 -2.99
CA GLY A 74 7.00 8.24 -4.12
C GLY A 74 5.68 7.73 -4.73
N SER A 75 5.54 6.44 -4.93
CA SER A 75 4.29 5.85 -5.45
C SER A 75 3.10 6.08 -4.52
N LEU A 76 3.29 5.98 -3.21
CA LEU A 76 2.23 6.25 -2.23
C LEU A 76 1.80 7.73 -2.26
N GLU A 77 2.75 8.66 -2.32
CA GLU A 77 2.48 10.10 -2.39
C GLU A 77 1.66 10.44 -3.64
N ASP A 78 2.05 9.90 -4.80
CA ASP A 78 1.34 10.07 -6.06
C ASP A 78 -0.09 9.50 -5.99
N GLU A 79 -0.27 8.29 -5.48
CA GLU A 79 -1.57 7.65 -5.37
C GLU A 79 -2.49 8.39 -4.38
N LEU A 80 -1.96 8.87 -3.24
CA LEU A 80 -2.71 9.67 -2.28
C LEU A 80 -3.06 11.06 -2.85
N THR A 81 -2.15 11.67 -3.61
CA THR A 81 -2.41 12.95 -4.30
C THR A 81 -3.52 12.79 -5.34
N GLN A 82 -3.50 11.71 -6.12
CA GLN A 82 -4.57 11.40 -7.07
C GLN A 82 -5.90 11.17 -6.37
N LEU A 83 -5.93 10.43 -5.26
CA LEU A 83 -7.12 10.21 -4.46
C LEU A 83 -7.70 11.53 -3.91
N ALA A 84 -6.84 12.44 -3.46
CA ALA A 84 -7.23 13.74 -2.93
C ALA A 84 -7.69 14.72 -4.03
N ALA A 85 -7.23 14.54 -5.27
CA ALA A 85 -7.54 15.41 -6.41
C ALA A 85 -8.88 15.08 -7.10
N LEU A 86 -9.61 14.05 -6.66
CA LEU A 86 -10.91 13.71 -7.22
C LEU A 86 -11.90 14.86 -6.98
N PRO A 87 -12.51 15.42 -8.04
CA PRO A 87 -13.39 16.58 -7.90
C PRO A 87 -14.71 16.19 -7.22
N ASP A 88 -15.12 17.00 -6.26
CA ASP A 88 -16.48 17.10 -5.68
C ASP A 88 -17.11 15.83 -5.10
N GLY A 89 -16.32 14.80 -4.74
CA GLY A 89 -16.83 13.60 -4.06
C GLY A 89 -16.30 13.43 -2.64
N PRO A 90 -16.94 12.61 -1.80
CA PRO A 90 -16.31 12.19 -0.55
C PRO A 90 -15.05 11.40 -0.87
N ILE A 91 -13.96 11.70 -0.14
CA ILE A 91 -12.71 10.93 -0.26
C ILE A 91 -13.02 9.48 0.09
N ASP A 92 -12.57 8.55 -0.74
CA ASP A 92 -12.66 7.12 -0.47
C ASP A 92 -11.66 6.74 0.64
N LEU A 93 -12.17 6.72 1.87
CA LEU A 93 -11.36 6.42 3.07
C LEU A 93 -10.87 4.97 3.07
N GLU A 94 -11.63 4.04 2.52
CA GLU A 94 -11.24 2.63 2.41
C GLU A 94 -10.03 2.51 1.49
N GLN A 95 -10.10 3.09 0.29
CA GLN A 95 -8.99 3.12 -0.64
C GLN A 95 -7.75 3.78 -0.01
N GLY A 96 -7.91 4.93 0.64
CA GLY A 96 -6.81 5.62 1.30
C GLY A 96 -6.14 4.78 2.40
N ALA A 97 -6.94 4.12 3.24
CA ALA A 97 -6.44 3.26 4.31
C ALA A 97 -5.66 2.04 3.76
N PHE A 98 -6.13 1.44 2.66
CA PHE A 98 -5.40 0.34 2.02
C PHE A 98 -4.18 0.78 1.23
N LEU A 99 -4.12 2.01 0.69
CA LEU A 99 -2.89 2.57 0.14
C LEU A 99 -1.79 2.65 1.21
N ILE A 100 -2.12 3.17 2.39
CA ILE A 100 -1.19 3.23 3.53
C ILE A 100 -0.79 1.82 3.98
N ALA A 101 -1.74 0.88 4.05
CA ALA A 101 -1.46 -0.50 4.43
C ALA A 101 -0.53 -1.20 3.42
N ARG A 102 -0.69 -0.97 2.11
CA ARG A 102 0.19 -1.51 1.06
C ARG A 102 1.61 -0.99 1.13
N TYR A 103 1.81 0.23 1.60
CA TYR A 103 3.16 0.75 1.83
C TYR A 103 3.93 -0.12 2.83
N ALA A 104 3.29 -0.50 3.95
CA ALA A 104 3.89 -1.36 4.97
C ALA A 104 3.89 -2.86 4.59
N TYR A 105 2.90 -3.28 3.80
CA TYR A 105 2.68 -4.69 3.40
C TYR A 105 2.52 -4.80 1.87
N PRO A 106 3.62 -4.74 1.08
CA PRO A 106 3.55 -4.68 -0.39
C PRO A 106 2.85 -5.87 -1.05
N SER A 107 2.86 -7.04 -0.42
CA SER A 107 2.18 -8.25 -0.89
C SER A 107 0.71 -8.36 -0.46
N LEU A 108 0.15 -7.29 0.15
CA LEU A 108 -1.22 -7.30 0.66
C LEU A 108 -2.24 -7.50 -0.47
N THR A 109 -3.09 -8.52 -0.32
CA THR A 109 -4.22 -8.74 -1.23
C THR A 109 -5.42 -7.91 -0.75
N VAL A 110 -5.47 -6.63 -1.13
CA VAL A 110 -6.48 -5.66 -0.70
C VAL A 110 -7.91 -6.16 -0.95
N SER A 111 -8.17 -6.79 -2.11
CA SER A 111 -9.52 -7.27 -2.48
C SER A 111 -10.12 -8.27 -1.49
N SER A 112 -9.30 -9.00 -0.74
CA SER A 112 -9.80 -9.91 0.29
C SER A 112 -10.34 -9.16 1.51
N TYR A 113 -9.72 -8.04 1.86
CA TYR A 113 -10.15 -7.19 2.98
C TYR A 113 -11.36 -6.33 2.63
N VAL A 114 -11.39 -5.77 1.41
CA VAL A 114 -12.58 -5.06 0.89
C VAL A 114 -13.80 -5.97 0.97
N ARG A 115 -13.70 -7.21 0.46
CA ARG A 115 -14.80 -8.17 0.56
C ARG A 115 -15.23 -8.45 2.01
N GLN A 116 -14.28 -8.57 2.94
CA GLN A 116 -14.62 -8.76 4.37
C GLN A 116 -15.38 -7.55 4.94
N LEU A 117 -14.98 -6.32 4.57
CA LEU A 117 -15.69 -5.11 4.98
C LEU A 117 -17.09 -5.04 4.38
N ASP A 118 -17.24 -5.38 3.10
CA ASP A 118 -18.52 -5.46 2.41
C ASP A 118 -19.46 -6.48 3.06
N GLU A 119 -18.93 -7.68 3.40
CA GLU A 119 -19.69 -8.72 4.11
C GLU A 119 -20.17 -8.24 5.50
N MET A 120 -19.29 -7.57 6.26
CA MET A 120 -19.67 -6.98 7.54
C MET A 120 -20.69 -5.85 7.39
N ALA A 121 -20.55 -5.01 6.37
CA ALA A 121 -21.50 -3.95 6.09
C ALA A 121 -22.88 -4.51 5.71
N GLN A 122 -22.91 -5.56 4.87
CA GLN A 122 -24.15 -6.24 4.47
C GLN A 122 -24.86 -6.86 5.67
N GLU A 123 -24.12 -7.54 6.57
CA GLU A 123 -24.70 -8.10 7.79
C GLU A 123 -25.34 -7.05 8.68
N VAL A 124 -24.71 -5.89 8.83
CA VAL A 124 -25.29 -4.78 9.60
C VAL A 124 -26.51 -4.24 8.89
N GLN A 125 -26.46 -4.06 7.56
CA GLN A 125 -27.56 -3.55 6.76
C GLN A 125 -28.79 -4.45 6.85
N ASP A 126 -28.62 -5.76 6.80
CA ASP A 126 -29.71 -6.74 6.90
C ASP A 126 -30.43 -6.70 8.26
N ARG A 127 -29.76 -6.22 9.29
CA ARG A 127 -30.33 -6.08 10.66
C ARG A 127 -31.02 -4.74 10.89
N ILE A 128 -30.74 -3.78 10.03
CA ILE A 128 -31.31 -2.43 10.11
C ILE A 128 -32.57 -2.39 9.27
N GLY A 129 -33.72 -2.09 9.90
CA GLY A 129 -34.96 -1.94 9.18
C GLY A 129 -34.94 -0.70 8.26
N PRO A 130 -35.74 -0.69 7.18
CA PRO A 130 -35.73 0.39 6.18
C PRO A 130 -36.15 1.77 6.70
N ARG A 131 -36.61 1.85 7.95
CA ARG A 131 -37.03 3.10 8.62
C ARG A 131 -36.25 3.34 9.92
N ALA A 132 -35.13 2.65 10.13
CA ALA A 132 -34.34 2.83 11.33
C ALA A 132 -33.81 4.26 11.43
N SER A 133 -33.81 4.78 12.63
CA SER A 133 -33.19 6.09 12.94
C SER A 133 -31.65 5.94 12.91
N GLY A 134 -30.95 7.06 12.76
CA GLY A 134 -29.48 7.06 12.86
C GLY A 134 -28.97 6.48 14.19
N GLU A 135 -29.71 6.70 15.29
CA GLU A 135 -29.38 6.14 16.61
C GLU A 135 -29.47 4.60 16.63
N GLU A 136 -30.52 4.03 16.03
CA GLU A 136 -30.68 2.57 15.91
C GLU A 136 -29.60 1.97 15.02
N THR A 137 -29.24 2.65 13.93
CA THR A 137 -28.13 2.25 13.05
C THR A 137 -26.81 2.19 13.83
N ILE A 138 -26.46 3.25 14.58
CA ILE A 138 -25.25 3.31 15.38
C ILE A 138 -25.24 2.22 16.47
N LYS A 139 -26.34 2.00 17.15
CA LYS A 139 -26.46 0.95 18.18
C LYS A 139 -26.26 -0.44 17.58
N THR A 140 -26.82 -0.70 16.41
CA THR A 140 -26.68 -1.97 15.72
C THR A 140 -25.22 -2.19 15.27
N LEU A 141 -24.61 -1.16 14.67
CA LEU A 141 -23.21 -1.20 14.25
C LEU A 141 -22.27 -1.44 15.45
N ASN A 142 -22.46 -0.70 16.53
CA ASN A 142 -21.62 -0.83 17.74
C ASN A 142 -21.75 -2.24 18.37
N ARG A 143 -22.97 -2.77 18.46
CA ARG A 143 -23.17 -4.14 18.96
C ARG A 143 -22.47 -5.16 18.06
N TYR A 144 -22.64 -5.02 16.74
CA TYR A 144 -22.02 -5.90 15.76
C TYR A 144 -20.49 -5.87 15.88
N LEU A 145 -19.87 -4.67 15.74
CA LEU A 145 -18.42 -4.54 15.72
C LEU A 145 -17.79 -4.89 17.08
N PHE A 146 -18.29 -4.33 18.17
CA PHE A 146 -17.61 -4.44 19.46
C PHE A 146 -18.01 -5.64 20.30
N THR A 147 -19.27 -6.11 20.17
CA THR A 147 -19.73 -7.25 20.97
C THR A 147 -19.65 -8.57 20.20
N GLU A 148 -20.07 -8.59 18.92
CA GLU A 148 -20.15 -9.83 18.15
C GLU A 148 -18.83 -10.12 17.41
N GLN A 149 -18.26 -9.13 16.72
CA GLN A 149 -16.99 -9.26 16.00
C GLN A 149 -15.75 -9.11 16.90
N GLY A 150 -15.92 -8.55 18.11
CA GLY A 150 -14.88 -8.47 19.13
C GLY A 150 -13.82 -7.41 18.88
N PHE A 151 -14.10 -6.39 18.03
CA PHE A 151 -13.19 -5.26 17.87
C PHE A 151 -13.01 -4.51 19.19
N LYS A 152 -11.79 -4.09 19.46
CA LYS A 152 -11.45 -3.39 20.70
C LYS A 152 -10.22 -2.51 20.55
N GLY A 153 -10.07 -1.54 21.45
CA GLY A 153 -8.86 -0.73 21.53
C GLY A 153 -7.66 -1.52 22.08
N ASN A 154 -6.48 -1.30 21.50
CA ASN A 154 -5.22 -1.84 22.03
C ASN A 154 -4.73 -1.01 23.20
N THR A 155 -5.09 -1.38 24.41
CA THR A 155 -4.69 -0.66 25.64
C THR A 155 -3.32 -1.09 26.17
N LYS A 156 -2.81 -2.26 25.74
CA LYS A 156 -1.52 -2.81 26.21
C LYS A 156 -0.35 -2.25 25.41
N ASN A 157 -0.51 -2.21 24.07
CA ASN A 157 0.52 -1.81 23.13
C ASN A 157 -0.02 -0.68 22.24
N TYR A 158 -0.37 0.44 22.84
CA TYR A 158 -1.05 1.54 22.16
C TYR A 158 -0.26 2.12 20.98
N TYR A 159 1.07 2.15 21.07
CA TYR A 159 1.96 2.74 20.06
C TYR A 159 2.44 1.76 18.97
N GLU A 160 1.92 0.53 18.93
CA GLU A 160 2.22 -0.36 17.81
C GLU A 160 1.69 0.21 16.50
N LEU A 161 2.53 0.22 15.45
CA LEU A 161 2.15 0.73 14.11
C LEU A 161 0.99 -0.05 13.50
N GLU A 162 0.93 -1.35 13.75
CA GLU A 162 -0.12 -2.26 13.30
C GLU A 162 -1.52 -1.90 13.81
N ASN A 163 -1.61 -1.09 14.86
CA ASN A 163 -2.89 -0.57 15.33
C ASN A 163 -3.54 0.41 14.35
N SER A 164 -2.76 0.98 13.42
CA SER A 164 -3.20 1.99 12.44
C SER A 164 -3.38 1.42 11.05
N TYR A 165 -2.86 0.23 10.75
CA TYR A 165 -3.05 -0.41 9.44
C TYR A 165 -4.36 -1.20 9.40
N LEU A 166 -5.25 -0.84 8.47
CA LEU A 166 -6.61 -1.39 8.41
C LEU A 166 -6.63 -2.93 8.28
N ASN A 167 -5.74 -3.51 7.46
CA ASN A 167 -5.59 -4.96 7.35
C ASN A 167 -5.26 -5.60 8.71
N CYS A 168 -4.30 -5.04 9.46
CA CYS A 168 -3.92 -5.56 10.77
C CYS A 168 -5.05 -5.42 11.80
N VAL A 169 -5.79 -4.32 11.75
CA VAL A 169 -6.96 -4.11 12.63
C VAL A 169 -8.06 -5.13 12.32
N ILE A 170 -8.32 -5.41 11.04
CA ILE A 170 -9.31 -6.43 10.63
C ILE A 170 -8.89 -7.82 11.11
N ASP A 171 -7.63 -8.22 10.91
CA ASP A 171 -7.13 -9.55 11.30
C ASP A 171 -7.11 -9.76 12.81
N ARG A 172 -6.62 -8.76 13.54
CA ARG A 172 -6.40 -8.82 14.99
C ARG A 172 -7.63 -8.45 15.83
N ARG A 173 -8.66 -7.87 15.18
CA ARG A 173 -9.82 -7.25 15.86
C ARG A 173 -9.40 -6.25 16.94
N THR A 174 -8.23 -5.63 16.75
CA THR A 174 -7.61 -4.74 17.73
C THR A 174 -6.89 -3.61 17.03
N GLY A 175 -7.16 -2.36 17.46
CA GLY A 175 -6.54 -1.17 16.90
C GLY A 175 -6.64 0.00 17.85
N ILE A 176 -6.36 1.20 17.36
CA ILE A 176 -6.59 2.46 18.07
C ILE A 176 -7.63 3.29 17.32
N PRO A 177 -8.47 4.06 18.01
CA PRO A 177 -9.29 5.07 17.36
C PRO A 177 -8.36 6.15 16.81
N ILE A 178 -8.54 6.49 15.54
CA ILE A 178 -7.85 7.58 14.85
C ILE A 178 -8.70 8.83 14.96
#